data_97c193c6950db7723220c2c70dbfd8ab
#
_entry.id   97c193c6950db7723220c2c70dbfd8ab
#
_cell.length_a   1.000
_cell.length_b   1.000
_cell.length_c   1.000
_cell.angle_alpha   90.00
_cell.angle_beta   90.00
_cell.angle_gamma   90.00
#
_symmetry.space_group_name_H-M   'P 1'
#
loop_
_entity.id
_entity.type
_entity.pdbx_description
1 polymer ?
#
loop_
_entity_poly.entity_id
_entity_poly.type
_entity_poly.pdbx_seq_one_letter_code
_entity_poly.pdbx_strand_id
1 'polypeptide(L)'
;MGFVSFDAETKVLTVKRGVLDTVPKKHSNGSLFVFDLPDVAFDSAQYSQSEIVQAQVLTTTPSSVQELASNGENIEIQARAIRPYPPANVKINGSFWPEDIETDLIITWSDRNRLSQDVLDWFDSTIAIEPGTQTHLILTQLDENNLEVATTNANVTGTTSYTMPISSMQAATRTASITLKTVRDGYECLNPFMHTVELSQFFSAPYDLTVEFKND
;
A
#
# COMPACT_ATOMS: atom_id res chain seq x y z
N MET A 1 -1.41 8.44 -9.91
CA MET A 1 -0.16 8.60 -10.69
C MET A 1 0.05 10.07 -10.98
N GLY A 2 1.33 10.52 -11.05
CA GLY A 2 1.68 11.88 -11.47
C GLY A 2 2.11 11.86 -12.93
N PHE A 3 1.59 12.75 -13.75
CA PHE A 3 2.01 12.94 -15.14
C PHE A 3 3.44 13.51 -15.21
N VAL A 4 4.27 12.99 -16.08
CA VAL A 4 5.61 13.51 -16.36
C VAL A 4 5.69 14.02 -17.79
N SER A 5 5.43 13.18 -18.78
CA SER A 5 5.48 13.54 -20.18
C SER A 5 4.67 12.56 -21.04
N PHE A 6 4.31 13.01 -22.23
CA PHE A 6 3.74 12.20 -23.28
C PHE A 6 4.47 12.46 -24.59
N ASP A 7 4.99 11.42 -25.17
CA ASP A 7 5.61 11.45 -26.51
C ASP A 7 4.55 11.10 -27.56
N ALA A 8 4.21 12.07 -28.40
CA ALA A 8 3.17 11.89 -29.40
C ALA A 8 3.61 11.03 -30.60
N GLU A 9 4.92 10.88 -30.85
CA GLU A 9 5.46 10.04 -31.94
C GLU A 9 5.46 8.58 -31.54
N THR A 10 6.03 8.27 -30.37
CA THR A 10 6.16 6.91 -29.87
C THR A 10 4.90 6.43 -29.11
N LYS A 11 3.97 7.34 -28.81
CA LYS A 11 2.77 7.08 -27.96
C LYS A 11 3.12 6.64 -26.54
N VAL A 12 4.28 7.01 -26.04
CA VAL A 12 4.75 6.66 -24.69
C VAL A 12 4.31 7.73 -23.68
N LEU A 13 3.60 7.28 -22.65
CA LEU A 13 3.22 8.08 -21.49
C LEU A 13 4.17 7.76 -20.32
N THR A 14 4.88 8.76 -19.83
CA THR A 14 5.74 8.66 -18.65
C THR A 14 4.99 9.20 -17.42
N VAL A 15 4.95 8.41 -16.37
CA VAL A 15 4.24 8.76 -15.13
C VAL A 15 5.07 8.43 -13.88
N LYS A 16 4.89 9.21 -12.82
CA LYS A 16 5.31 8.85 -11.45
C LYS A 16 4.25 7.95 -10.82
N ARG A 17 4.66 6.88 -10.18
CA ARG A 17 3.75 5.93 -9.52
C ARG A 17 3.79 6.07 -8.01
N GLY A 18 2.69 5.72 -7.35
CA GLY A 18 2.58 5.78 -5.89
C GLY A 18 2.78 7.17 -5.31
N VAL A 19 2.38 8.22 -6.04
CA VAL A 19 2.46 9.60 -5.56
C VAL A 19 1.44 9.86 -4.45
N LEU A 20 1.69 10.86 -3.63
CA LEU A 20 0.84 11.27 -2.51
C LEU A 20 0.56 10.09 -1.55
N ASP A 21 -0.70 9.80 -1.25
CA ASP A 21 -1.17 8.78 -0.34
C ASP A 21 -1.32 7.38 -0.96
N THR A 22 -0.83 7.17 -2.19
CA THR A 22 -1.03 5.91 -2.90
C THR A 22 0.19 5.00 -2.83
N VAL A 23 -0.08 3.67 -2.87
CA VAL A 23 0.91 2.60 -3.00
C VAL A 23 0.80 2.03 -4.42
N PRO A 24 1.92 1.79 -5.13
CA PRO A 24 1.88 1.19 -6.46
C PRO A 24 1.17 -0.17 -6.45
N LYS A 25 0.28 -0.39 -7.41
CA LYS A 25 -0.42 -1.66 -7.62
C LYS A 25 -0.24 -2.13 -9.07
N LYS A 26 -0.37 -3.44 -9.29
CA LYS A 26 -0.47 -3.97 -10.65
C LYS A 26 -1.75 -3.45 -11.31
N HIS A 27 -1.66 -3.08 -12.57
CA HIS A 27 -2.80 -2.74 -13.42
C HIS A 27 -2.93 -3.80 -14.49
N SER A 28 -4.12 -4.32 -14.68
CA SER A 28 -4.41 -5.26 -15.76
C SER A 28 -4.47 -4.56 -17.11
N ASN A 29 -4.28 -5.31 -18.17
CA ASN A 29 -4.52 -4.80 -19.51
C ASN A 29 -5.97 -4.32 -19.64
N GLY A 30 -6.17 -3.16 -20.28
CA GLY A 30 -7.49 -2.52 -20.41
C GLY A 30 -7.88 -1.64 -19.22
N SER A 31 -7.00 -1.43 -18.24
CA SER A 31 -7.24 -0.45 -17.16
C SER A 31 -7.46 0.95 -17.73
N LEU A 32 -8.50 1.62 -17.25
CA LEU A 32 -8.85 2.97 -17.67
C LEU A 32 -7.93 3.99 -17.01
N PHE A 33 -7.40 4.92 -17.80
CA PHE A 33 -6.70 6.11 -17.31
C PHE A 33 -7.62 7.33 -17.40
N VAL A 34 -7.77 8.03 -16.29
CA VAL A 34 -8.49 9.31 -16.22
C VAL A 34 -7.46 10.42 -15.99
N PHE A 35 -7.44 11.41 -16.86
CA PHE A 35 -6.59 12.57 -16.73
C PHE A 35 -7.36 13.70 -16.06
N ASP A 36 -6.69 14.40 -15.15
CA ASP A 36 -7.20 15.67 -14.60
C ASP A 36 -6.98 16.75 -15.67
N LEU A 37 -8.03 17.05 -16.40
CA LEU A 37 -8.04 18.04 -17.48
C LEU A 37 -8.61 19.37 -17.00
N PRO A 38 -8.30 20.49 -17.67
CA PRO A 38 -8.84 21.81 -17.31
C PRO A 38 -10.37 21.89 -17.26
N ASP A 39 -11.05 20.99 -17.95
CA ASP A 39 -12.52 20.93 -18.02
C ASP A 39 -13.16 20.09 -16.90
N VAL A 40 -12.35 19.54 -15.98
CA VAL A 40 -12.86 18.81 -14.79
C VAL A 40 -13.42 19.83 -13.80
N ALA A 41 -14.69 19.68 -13.45
CA ALA A 41 -15.32 20.48 -12.41
C ALA A 41 -15.06 19.85 -11.02
N PHE A 42 -14.77 20.73 -10.06
CA PHE A 42 -14.63 20.35 -8.67
C PHE A 42 -15.81 20.88 -7.87
N ASP A 43 -16.35 20.06 -6.97
CA ASP A 43 -17.28 20.55 -5.98
C ASP A 43 -16.53 21.41 -4.95
N SER A 44 -17.03 22.64 -4.74
CA SER A 44 -16.46 23.57 -3.76
C SER A 44 -17.00 23.37 -2.34
N ALA A 45 -17.94 22.45 -2.14
CA ALA A 45 -18.48 22.15 -0.83
C ALA A 45 -17.41 21.53 0.08
N GLN A 46 -17.48 21.85 1.37
CA GLN A 46 -16.65 21.22 2.40
C GLN A 46 -17.47 20.13 3.08
N TYR A 47 -16.92 18.94 3.12
CA TYR A 47 -17.54 17.77 3.71
C TYR A 47 -16.81 17.33 4.98
N SER A 48 -17.53 16.78 5.94
CA SER A 48 -16.98 16.19 7.16
C SER A 48 -16.70 14.71 6.98
N GLN A 49 -15.83 14.16 7.82
CA GLN A 49 -15.60 12.70 7.85
C GLN A 49 -16.90 11.96 8.12
N SER A 50 -17.08 10.81 7.46
CA SER A 50 -18.25 9.93 7.52
C SER A 50 -19.55 10.57 7.02
N GLU A 51 -19.51 11.76 6.44
CA GLU A 51 -20.62 12.33 5.73
C GLU A 51 -20.87 11.52 4.45
N ILE A 52 -22.16 11.24 4.18
CA ILE A 52 -22.55 10.51 2.96
C ILE A 52 -23.04 11.51 1.94
N VAL A 53 -22.36 11.59 0.81
CA VAL A 53 -22.73 12.42 -0.33
C VAL A 53 -23.35 11.54 -1.41
N GLN A 54 -24.50 11.93 -1.92
CA GLN A 54 -25.13 11.22 -3.03
C GLN A 54 -24.74 11.88 -4.36
N ALA A 55 -24.08 11.10 -5.23
CA ALA A 55 -23.67 11.54 -6.55
C ALA A 55 -24.60 11.00 -7.64
N GLN A 56 -24.97 11.86 -8.59
CA GLN A 56 -25.76 11.47 -9.77
C GLN A 56 -25.26 12.18 -11.01
N VAL A 57 -25.27 11.47 -12.13
CA VAL A 57 -25.06 12.06 -13.46
C VAL A 57 -26.44 12.34 -14.07
N LEU A 58 -26.74 13.59 -14.35
CA LEU A 58 -28.02 14.01 -14.90
C LEU A 58 -27.89 14.39 -16.37
N THR A 59 -28.80 13.89 -17.19
CA THR A 59 -28.87 14.27 -18.60
C THR A 59 -29.43 15.68 -18.72
N THR A 60 -28.71 16.55 -19.42
CA THR A 60 -29.14 17.93 -19.71
C THR A 60 -29.49 18.04 -21.19
N THR A 61 -30.65 18.58 -21.47
CA THR A 61 -31.11 18.94 -22.83
C THR A 61 -31.28 20.47 -22.93
N PRO A 62 -31.40 21.05 -24.13
CA PRO A 62 -31.63 22.49 -24.25
C PRO A 62 -32.89 23.02 -23.54
N SER A 63 -33.83 22.16 -23.26
CA SER A 63 -35.15 22.53 -22.68
C SER A 63 -35.31 22.06 -21.21
N SER A 64 -34.51 21.13 -20.71
CA SER A 64 -34.67 20.63 -19.37
C SER A 64 -33.42 19.87 -18.85
N VAL A 65 -33.32 19.76 -17.52
CA VAL A 65 -32.38 18.85 -16.84
C VAL A 65 -33.22 17.72 -16.25
N GLN A 66 -32.67 16.51 -16.30
CA GLN A 66 -33.29 15.34 -15.68
C GLN A 66 -33.47 15.59 -14.18
N GLU A 67 -34.61 15.19 -13.62
CA GLU A 67 -34.87 15.29 -12.19
C GLU A 67 -33.98 14.30 -11.41
N LEU A 68 -33.64 14.66 -10.17
CA LEU A 68 -32.90 13.80 -9.25
C LEU A 68 -33.69 12.52 -8.99
N ALA A 69 -33.07 11.38 -9.22
CA ALA A 69 -33.61 10.09 -8.85
C ALA A 69 -33.24 9.75 -7.40
N SER A 70 -34.05 8.89 -6.74
CA SER A 70 -33.81 8.44 -5.37
C SER A 70 -32.65 7.44 -5.23
N ASN A 71 -32.02 7.04 -6.32
CA ASN A 71 -31.03 5.94 -6.40
C ASN A 71 -29.64 6.43 -6.87
N GLY A 72 -29.23 7.62 -6.48
CA GLY A 72 -27.84 8.06 -6.71
C GLY A 72 -26.82 7.19 -5.95
N GLU A 73 -25.58 7.23 -6.39
CA GLU A 73 -24.48 6.53 -5.72
C GLU A 73 -24.08 7.26 -4.44
N ASN A 74 -24.10 6.53 -3.32
CA ASN A 74 -23.66 7.05 -2.04
C ASN A 74 -22.15 6.95 -1.90
N ILE A 75 -21.50 8.07 -1.63
CA ILE A 75 -20.05 8.20 -1.43
C ILE A 75 -19.81 8.64 0.01
N GLU A 76 -19.17 7.79 0.80
CA GLU A 76 -18.74 8.16 2.15
C GLU A 76 -17.44 8.97 2.09
N ILE A 77 -17.43 10.10 2.77
CA ILE A 77 -16.25 10.99 2.87
C ILE A 77 -15.27 10.44 3.90
N GLN A 78 -14.12 10.01 3.43
CA GLN A 78 -13.09 9.32 4.22
C GLN A 78 -12.04 10.26 4.82
N ALA A 79 -12.22 11.57 4.76
CA ALA A 79 -11.27 12.57 5.25
C ALA A 79 -9.84 12.44 4.68
N ARG A 80 -9.71 12.07 3.41
CA ARG A 80 -8.43 11.77 2.75
C ARG A 80 -7.40 12.88 2.90
N ALA A 81 -7.83 14.14 2.85
CA ALA A 81 -6.94 15.30 2.88
C ALA A 81 -6.17 15.48 4.21
N ILE A 82 -6.70 14.93 5.32
CA ILE A 82 -6.08 15.06 6.65
C ILE A 82 -5.36 13.79 7.11
N ARG A 83 -5.54 12.67 6.42
CA ARG A 83 -4.86 11.41 6.74
C ARG A 83 -3.38 11.48 6.39
N PRO A 84 -2.49 10.90 7.22
CA PRO A 84 -1.07 10.83 6.89
C PRO A 84 -0.84 9.97 5.65
N TYR A 85 0.27 10.21 4.95
CA TYR A 85 0.66 9.36 3.82
C TYR A 85 1.29 8.06 4.33
N PRO A 86 1.05 6.91 3.67
CA PRO A 86 1.70 5.65 4.00
C PRO A 86 3.21 5.73 3.72
N PRO A 87 4.04 4.92 4.37
CA PRO A 87 5.45 4.80 4.02
C PRO A 87 5.63 4.43 2.55
N ALA A 88 6.72 4.90 1.96
CA ALA A 88 7.08 4.66 0.58
C ALA A 88 8.37 3.83 0.46
N ASN A 89 8.79 3.49 -0.75
CA ASN A 89 10.05 2.79 -1.04
C ASN A 89 10.24 1.53 -0.17
N VAL A 90 9.13 0.86 0.16
CA VAL A 90 9.19 -0.31 1.03
C VAL A 90 9.87 -1.45 0.29
N LYS A 91 10.96 -1.96 0.89
CA LYS A 91 11.69 -3.12 0.40
C LYS A 91 11.72 -4.20 1.47
N ILE A 92 11.64 -5.42 1.04
CA ILE A 92 11.78 -6.61 1.85
C ILE A 92 13.03 -7.33 1.36
N ASN A 93 14.00 -7.50 2.24
CA ASN A 93 15.33 -8.05 1.92
C ASN A 93 15.98 -7.37 0.70
N GLY A 94 15.81 -6.03 0.61
CA GLY A 94 16.35 -5.20 -0.47
C GLY A 94 15.56 -5.20 -1.78
N SER A 95 14.52 -6.04 -1.91
CA SER A 95 13.69 -6.19 -3.11
C SER A 95 12.32 -5.57 -2.96
N PHE A 96 11.75 -5.07 -4.07
CA PHE A 96 10.35 -4.64 -4.11
C PHE A 96 9.44 -5.85 -4.36
N TRP A 97 8.50 -6.08 -3.48
CA TRP A 97 7.49 -7.15 -3.57
C TRP A 97 8.08 -8.55 -3.90
N PRO A 98 9.07 -9.06 -3.12
CA PRO A 98 9.58 -10.40 -3.33
C PRO A 98 8.48 -11.45 -3.06
N GLU A 99 8.52 -12.56 -3.75
CA GLU A 99 7.57 -13.67 -3.51
C GLU A 99 7.98 -14.47 -2.27
N ASP A 100 9.30 -14.64 -2.08
CA ASP A 100 9.87 -15.42 -1.00
C ASP A 100 11.11 -14.77 -0.38
N ILE A 101 11.50 -15.24 0.79
CA ILE A 101 12.75 -14.90 1.48
C ILE A 101 13.39 -16.16 2.08
N GLU A 102 14.72 -16.16 2.13
CA GLU A 102 15.54 -17.28 2.65
C GLU A 102 16.33 -16.93 3.92
N THR A 103 16.27 -15.68 4.35
CA THR A 103 17.03 -15.14 5.48
C THR A 103 16.10 -14.41 6.43
N ASP A 104 16.64 -13.80 7.49
CA ASP A 104 15.91 -12.92 8.37
C ASP A 104 15.06 -11.92 7.56
N LEU A 105 13.85 -11.66 8.02
CA LEU A 105 12.96 -10.70 7.38
C LEU A 105 13.43 -9.28 7.71
N ILE A 106 13.96 -8.59 6.70
CA ILE A 106 14.42 -7.21 6.82
C ILE A 106 13.49 -6.33 5.99
N ILE A 107 12.77 -5.43 6.64
CA ILE A 107 11.87 -4.48 6.00
C ILE A 107 12.52 -3.10 6.10
N THR A 108 12.63 -2.39 4.99
CA THR A 108 13.10 -1.00 4.93
C THR A 108 12.08 -0.14 4.22
N TRP A 109 11.99 1.11 4.60
CA TRP A 109 11.05 2.06 4.01
C TRP A 109 11.59 3.48 4.07
N SER A 110 10.82 4.36 3.51
CA SER A 110 11.07 5.79 3.57
C SER A 110 9.83 6.51 4.07
N ASP A 111 10.07 7.56 4.82
CA ASP A 111 9.00 8.39 5.35
C ASP A 111 8.33 9.22 4.24
N ARG A 112 7.11 9.66 4.52
CA ARG A 112 6.32 10.55 3.67
C ARG A 112 5.80 11.73 4.49
N ASN A 113 5.57 12.84 3.79
CA ASN A 113 5.07 14.07 4.40
C ASN A 113 4.06 14.73 3.46
N ARG A 114 2.79 14.77 3.84
CA ARG A 114 1.73 15.41 3.03
C ARG A 114 1.83 16.94 3.02
N LEU A 115 2.53 17.53 4.00
CA LEU A 115 2.75 18.98 4.08
C LEU A 115 3.88 19.45 3.17
N SER A 116 4.68 18.53 2.63
CA SER A 116 5.64 18.84 1.58
C SER A 116 4.92 19.17 0.30
N GLN A 117 5.39 20.23 -0.38
CA GLN A 117 4.89 20.58 -1.71
C GLN A 117 5.45 19.69 -2.82
N ASP A 118 6.38 18.78 -2.49
CA ASP A 118 7.02 17.92 -3.46
C ASP A 118 6.16 16.68 -3.76
N VAL A 119 5.83 16.51 -5.03
CA VAL A 119 5.17 15.30 -5.52
C VAL A 119 6.24 14.26 -5.81
N LEU A 120 6.61 13.51 -4.75
CA LEU A 120 7.61 12.45 -4.85
C LEU A 120 7.02 11.19 -5.47
N ASP A 121 7.84 10.48 -6.24
CA ASP A 121 7.57 9.11 -6.67
C ASP A 121 7.63 8.15 -5.46
N TRP A 122 7.00 6.98 -5.57
CA TRP A 122 7.11 5.93 -4.56
C TRP A 122 8.55 5.51 -4.29
N PHE A 123 9.36 5.49 -5.32
CA PHE A 123 10.75 5.01 -5.29
C PHE A 123 11.74 6.08 -4.85
N ASP A 124 11.31 7.34 -4.83
CA ASP A 124 12.07 8.48 -4.33
C ASP A 124 11.67 8.79 -2.90
N SER A 125 12.67 8.97 -2.02
CA SER A 125 12.30 9.34 -0.68
C SER A 125 13.48 9.79 0.16
N THR A 126 13.57 11.05 0.29
CA THR A 126 14.50 11.73 1.20
C THR A 126 13.78 12.81 2.01
N ILE A 127 12.52 12.56 2.34
CA ILE A 127 11.72 13.55 3.06
C ILE A 127 11.56 13.14 4.53
N ALA A 128 11.66 14.11 5.43
CA ALA A 128 11.39 13.87 6.84
C ALA A 128 9.91 13.51 7.06
N ILE A 129 9.65 12.63 8.01
CA ILE A 129 8.29 12.28 8.40
C ILE A 129 7.49 13.54 8.79
N GLU A 130 6.21 13.55 8.45
CA GLU A 130 5.31 14.61 8.88
C GLU A 130 5.24 14.67 10.42
N PRO A 131 5.41 15.84 11.05
CA PRO A 131 5.37 15.97 12.49
C PRO A 131 4.08 15.40 13.10
N GLY A 132 4.22 14.63 14.19
CA GLY A 132 3.10 13.98 14.89
C GLY A 132 2.65 12.65 14.27
N THR A 133 3.24 12.23 13.14
CA THR A 133 2.95 10.94 12.53
C THR A 133 3.71 9.81 13.21
N GLN A 134 3.03 8.71 13.47
CA GLN A 134 3.61 7.45 13.96
C GLN A 134 3.60 6.41 12.85
N THR A 135 4.63 5.58 12.81
CA THR A 135 4.71 4.43 11.87
C THR A 135 4.52 3.13 12.65
N HIS A 136 3.61 2.31 12.20
CA HIS A 136 3.28 1.02 12.80
C HIS A 136 3.47 -0.12 11.81
N LEU A 137 4.12 -1.17 12.28
CA LEU A 137 4.29 -2.42 11.57
C LEU A 137 3.42 -3.49 12.23
N ILE A 138 2.65 -4.20 11.41
CA ILE A 138 1.94 -5.41 11.79
C ILE A 138 2.52 -6.54 10.96
N LEU A 139 3.04 -7.57 11.62
CA LEU A 139 3.61 -8.74 11.00
C LEU A 139 2.83 -9.96 11.48
N THR A 140 2.03 -10.55 10.59
CA THR A 140 1.23 -11.75 10.87
C THR A 140 1.90 -12.96 10.25
N GLN A 141 2.23 -13.94 11.09
CA GLN A 141 2.80 -15.20 10.69
C GLN A 141 1.68 -16.20 10.44
N LEU A 142 1.71 -16.87 9.31
CA LEU A 142 0.68 -17.82 8.88
C LEU A 142 1.30 -19.19 8.64
N ASP A 143 0.57 -20.26 8.97
CA ASP A 143 0.94 -21.64 8.68
C ASP A 143 0.64 -22.05 7.21
N GLU A 144 0.82 -23.32 6.90
CA GLU A 144 0.54 -23.89 5.57
C GLU A 144 -0.94 -23.83 5.15
N ASN A 145 -1.85 -23.67 6.12
CA ASN A 145 -3.29 -23.54 5.88
C ASN A 145 -3.74 -22.07 5.86
N ASN A 146 -2.80 -21.10 5.87
CA ASN A 146 -3.05 -19.68 6.01
C ASN A 146 -3.74 -19.30 7.34
N LEU A 147 -3.57 -20.09 8.40
CA LEU A 147 -4.04 -19.75 9.72
C LEU A 147 -2.97 -18.97 10.48
N GLU A 148 -3.41 -17.95 11.21
CA GLU A 148 -2.52 -17.13 12.03
C GLU A 148 -1.91 -17.98 13.17
N VAL A 149 -0.57 -17.98 13.25
CA VAL A 149 0.18 -18.62 14.32
C VAL A 149 0.81 -17.61 15.28
N ALA A 150 1.06 -16.40 14.82
CA ALA A 150 1.51 -15.29 15.66
C ALA A 150 1.30 -13.94 14.96
N THR A 151 1.13 -12.88 15.74
CA THR A 151 1.13 -11.51 15.23
C THR A 151 2.00 -10.62 16.11
N THR A 152 2.89 -9.86 15.46
CA THR A 152 3.72 -8.83 16.07
C THR A 152 3.19 -7.46 15.66
N ASN A 153 2.86 -6.63 16.66
CA ASN A 153 2.51 -5.23 16.46
C ASN A 153 3.65 -4.37 17.02
N ALA A 154 4.32 -3.62 16.18
CA ALA A 154 5.44 -2.77 16.56
C ALA A 154 5.18 -1.31 16.19
N ASN A 155 5.41 -0.41 17.15
CA ASN A 155 5.56 1.00 16.84
C ASN A 155 7.03 1.23 16.44
N VAL A 156 7.23 1.53 15.17
CA VAL A 156 8.56 1.72 14.55
C VAL A 156 8.83 3.19 14.22
N THR A 157 8.14 4.10 14.88
CA THR A 157 8.30 5.53 14.70
C THR A 157 9.75 5.96 15.00
N GLY A 158 10.30 6.78 14.12
CA GLY A 158 11.69 7.26 14.22
C GLY A 158 12.74 6.30 13.67
N THR A 159 12.32 5.16 13.09
CA THR A 159 13.18 4.26 12.32
C THR A 159 12.68 4.14 10.89
N THR A 160 13.53 3.65 10.00
CA THR A 160 13.19 3.34 8.61
C THR A 160 13.54 1.90 8.25
N SER A 161 13.71 1.06 9.27
CA SER A 161 13.95 -0.36 9.10
C SER A 161 13.43 -1.17 10.28
N TYR A 162 13.11 -2.42 10.02
CA TYR A 162 12.75 -3.41 11.03
C TYR A 162 13.30 -4.76 10.61
N THR A 163 13.84 -5.51 11.55
CA THR A 163 14.34 -6.87 11.33
C THR A 163 13.65 -7.84 12.27
N MET A 164 13.10 -8.92 11.72
CA MET A 164 12.64 -10.07 12.47
C MET A 164 13.54 -11.26 12.13
N PRO A 165 14.36 -11.75 13.08
CA PRO A 165 15.14 -12.96 12.87
C PRO A 165 14.24 -14.17 12.62
N ILE A 166 14.60 -15.05 11.70
CA ILE A 166 13.88 -16.31 11.45
C ILE A 166 13.74 -17.10 12.74
N SER A 167 14.79 -17.12 13.57
CA SER A 167 14.78 -17.80 14.86
C SER A 167 13.73 -17.30 15.86
N SER A 168 13.19 -16.11 15.64
CA SER A 168 12.12 -15.49 16.45
C SER A 168 10.73 -15.78 15.90
N MET A 169 10.63 -16.36 14.71
CA MET A 169 9.36 -16.75 14.12
C MET A 169 8.88 -18.09 14.70
N GLN A 170 7.58 -18.31 14.69
CA GLN A 170 7.01 -19.60 15.12
C GLN A 170 7.40 -20.69 14.12
N ALA A 171 7.69 -21.89 14.63
CA ALA A 171 8.16 -23.01 13.80
C ALA A 171 7.17 -23.43 12.70
N ALA A 172 5.88 -23.23 12.91
CA ALA A 172 4.85 -23.54 11.92
C ALA A 172 4.70 -22.47 10.83
N THR A 173 5.41 -21.33 10.91
CA THR A 173 5.28 -20.24 9.96
C THR A 173 5.72 -20.68 8.55
N ARG A 174 4.86 -20.43 7.56
CA ARG A 174 5.13 -20.63 6.13
C ARG A 174 5.15 -19.33 5.36
N THR A 175 4.28 -18.41 5.74
CA THR A 175 4.19 -17.09 5.13
C THR A 175 4.16 -16.01 6.19
N ALA A 176 4.66 -14.82 5.84
CA ALA A 176 4.57 -13.63 6.67
C ALA A 176 3.81 -12.55 5.92
N SER A 177 2.68 -12.13 6.46
CA SER A 177 1.91 -10.99 5.98
C SER A 177 2.37 -9.72 6.68
N ILE A 178 2.77 -8.73 5.92
CA ILE A 178 3.37 -7.47 6.36
C ILE A 178 2.40 -6.35 6.07
N THR A 179 2.02 -5.58 7.09
CA THR A 179 1.30 -4.32 6.93
C THR A 179 2.11 -3.20 7.57
N LEU A 180 2.46 -2.20 6.78
CA LEU A 180 3.15 -1.01 7.24
C LEU A 180 2.25 0.20 7.02
N LYS A 181 1.89 0.88 8.11
CA LYS A 181 0.94 1.99 8.12
C LYS A 181 1.43 3.15 8.96
N THR A 182 0.85 4.32 8.69
CA THR A 182 1.06 5.53 9.49
C THR A 182 -0.23 5.93 10.18
N VAL A 183 -0.08 6.54 11.36
CA VAL A 183 -1.19 7.07 12.16
C VAL A 183 -0.83 8.49 12.62
N ARG A 184 -1.75 9.43 12.52
CA ARG A 184 -1.61 10.79 13.00
C ARG A 184 -2.96 11.34 13.47
N ASP A 185 -2.99 11.93 14.66
CA ASP A 185 -4.19 12.54 15.25
C ASP A 185 -5.41 11.60 15.26
N GLY A 186 -5.18 10.26 15.44
CA GLY A 186 -6.22 9.24 15.40
C GLY A 186 -6.62 8.77 14.00
N TYR A 187 -6.08 9.35 12.93
CA TYR A 187 -6.34 8.92 11.55
C TYR A 187 -5.24 8.00 11.06
N GLU A 188 -5.62 6.84 10.54
CA GLU A 188 -4.72 5.96 9.80
C GLU A 188 -4.58 6.42 8.35
N CYS A 189 -3.44 6.12 7.71
CA CYS A 189 -3.29 6.31 6.26
C CYS A 189 -4.37 5.51 5.51
N LEU A 190 -4.84 6.05 4.39
CA LEU A 190 -5.92 5.43 3.63
C LEU A 190 -5.50 4.14 2.93
N ASN A 191 -4.26 4.09 2.46
CA ASN A 191 -3.70 2.98 1.70
C ASN A 191 -2.41 2.48 2.36
N PRO A 192 -2.46 1.61 3.38
CA PRO A 192 -1.26 1.03 3.96
C PRO A 192 -0.49 0.19 2.94
N PHE A 193 0.82 0.06 3.11
CA PHE A 193 1.56 -0.96 2.38
C PHE A 193 1.19 -2.33 2.93
N MET A 194 0.87 -3.25 2.04
CA MET A 194 0.55 -4.64 2.39
C MET A 194 1.25 -5.58 1.42
N HIS A 195 1.91 -6.60 1.95
CA HIS A 195 2.55 -7.64 1.16
C HIS A 195 2.69 -8.93 1.97
N THR A 196 2.68 -10.06 1.27
CA THR A 196 2.90 -11.38 1.87
C THR A 196 4.10 -12.03 1.20
N VAL A 197 5.00 -12.59 2.00
CA VAL A 197 6.19 -13.31 1.54
C VAL A 197 6.17 -14.75 2.04
N GLU A 198 6.65 -15.69 1.23
CA GLU A 198 6.88 -17.05 1.64
C GLU A 198 8.25 -17.19 2.33
N LEU A 199 8.37 -18.11 3.28
CA LEU A 199 9.62 -18.40 4.00
C LEU A 199 10.22 -19.69 3.48
N SER A 200 11.10 -19.59 2.47
CA SER A 200 11.64 -20.74 1.73
C SER A 200 12.49 -21.69 2.60
N GLN A 201 13.13 -21.20 3.66
CA GLN A 201 14.00 -22.00 4.50
C GLN A 201 13.28 -23.13 5.26
N PHE A 202 11.98 -23.01 5.50
CA PHE A 202 11.22 -24.04 6.21
C PHE A 202 10.92 -25.27 5.36
N PHE A 203 11.18 -25.21 4.06
CA PHE A 203 10.92 -26.32 3.12
C PHE A 203 12.15 -27.18 2.84
N SER A 204 13.36 -26.74 3.23
CA SER A 204 14.61 -27.39 2.81
C SER A 204 15.28 -28.30 3.85
N ALA A 205 14.79 -28.34 5.09
CA ALA A 205 15.32 -29.30 6.06
C ALA A 205 14.57 -30.62 5.91
N PRO A 206 15.22 -31.69 5.42
CA PRO A 206 14.61 -33.02 5.44
C PRO A 206 14.38 -33.43 6.91
N TYR A 207 13.12 -33.55 7.25
CA TYR A 207 12.74 -34.13 8.56
C TYR A 207 12.95 -35.62 8.47
N ASP A 208 13.74 -36.19 9.37
CA ASP A 208 14.07 -37.66 9.46
C ASP A 208 14.73 -38.23 8.19
N LEU A 209 15.91 -37.76 7.84
CA LEU A 209 16.76 -38.51 6.89
C LEU A 209 17.39 -39.71 7.57
N THR A 210 16.79 -40.90 7.40
CA THR A 210 17.42 -42.15 7.78
C THR A 210 18.26 -42.68 6.62
N VAL A 211 19.58 -42.67 6.76
CA VAL A 211 20.50 -43.26 5.77
C VAL A 211 20.77 -44.69 6.13
N GLU A 212 20.21 -45.65 5.39
CA GLU A 212 20.59 -47.06 5.49
C GLU A 212 21.75 -47.37 4.54
N PHE A 213 22.87 -47.79 5.10
CA PHE A 213 23.96 -48.35 4.32
C PHE A 213 23.71 -49.83 4.11
N LYS A 214 23.47 -50.29 2.87
CA LYS A 214 23.58 -51.71 2.50
C LYS A 214 25.03 -51.98 2.07
N ASN A 215 25.71 -52.84 2.82
CA ASN A 215 26.97 -53.45 2.36
C ASN A 215 26.58 -54.63 1.47
N ASP A 216 26.95 -54.59 0.20
CA ASP A 216 26.94 -55.76 -0.71
C ASP A 216 28.18 -56.62 -0.49
#